data_3f6f52b1e3728902f9cb40a0fc90c70b
#
_entry.id   3f6f52b1e3728902f9cb40a0fc90c70b
#
_cell.length_a   1.000
_cell.length_b   1.000
_cell.length_c   1.000
_cell.angle_alpha   90.00
_cell.angle_beta   90.00
_cell.angle_gamma   90.00
#
_symmetry.space_group_name_H-M   'P 1'
#
loop_
_entity.id
_entity.type
_entity.pdbx_description
1 polymer ?
#
loop_
_entity_poly.entity_id
_entity_poly.type
_entity_poly.pdbx_seq_one_letter_code
_entity_poly.pdbx_strand_id
1 'polypeptide(L)'
;MKYSVVIPTYNNCEKYLKPCVDAIVKYTNLDEIELVISANGCTDNTKAYLDYLATAVPNLKIVWSDKALGYSGANNVGIQVATCNKIILLNNDTVLLEQSTNQWLDILDKPFSDPDCGISGIIKGHSDPAGRDFLVFFCVMIHKKVFDAIGLLNEEYGVGGGEDTEFCIEAEKAGFKVLEVFEKLWDGTQYTGGFPIYHKGEGTMHDINLVQGWDNIFLVNSLKLAKKYNTEWYRWRLSNFWERAVFLKGDTVYPREVTRYNWAAKNLLGNKIFELGCTNGYGRQFFPDDIEYTGVDYDPIIVEVAKEQGWNGTNNTFISTDINQFEMGQYDTIVAFEVIEHLDNGLEIVEKFKKHCKRLLITVPMNEPPGFWGPHHKIHGLNERHFPGFEFNYINEHGEISDVPQDITPENPCNLMICRWTASE
;
A
#
# COMPACT_ATOMS: atom_id res chain seq x y z
N MET A 1 -15.41 -22.86 -29.14
CA MET A 1 -14.70 -21.88 -28.32
C MET A 1 -13.61 -22.58 -27.55
N LYS A 2 -12.43 -21.97 -27.42
CA LYS A 2 -11.27 -22.51 -26.71
C LYS A 2 -11.05 -21.77 -25.39
N TYR A 3 -11.45 -20.49 -25.35
CA TYR A 3 -11.13 -19.58 -24.26
C TYR A 3 -12.36 -18.79 -23.81
N SER A 4 -12.46 -18.51 -22.50
CA SER A 4 -13.40 -17.54 -21.94
C SER A 4 -12.61 -16.29 -21.53
N VAL A 5 -12.94 -15.14 -22.09
CA VAL A 5 -12.32 -13.86 -21.74
C VAL A 5 -13.27 -13.12 -20.80
N VAL A 6 -12.89 -12.98 -19.53
CA VAL A 6 -13.68 -12.32 -18.49
C VAL A 6 -13.15 -10.90 -18.29
N ILE A 7 -14.02 -9.90 -18.43
CA ILE A 7 -13.69 -8.48 -18.28
C ILE A 7 -14.59 -7.87 -17.21
N PRO A 8 -14.07 -7.60 -15.99
CA PRO A 8 -14.78 -6.80 -15.01
C PRO A 8 -14.80 -5.33 -15.46
N THR A 9 -15.92 -4.64 -15.27
CA THR A 9 -16.02 -3.23 -15.61
C THR A 9 -16.86 -2.47 -14.58
N TYR A 10 -16.39 -1.25 -14.23
CA TYR A 10 -17.09 -0.32 -13.37
C TYR A 10 -17.00 1.09 -13.95
N ASN A 11 -18.10 1.60 -14.51
CA ASN A 11 -18.14 2.91 -15.16
C ASN A 11 -17.04 3.11 -16.24
N ASN A 12 -16.86 4.34 -16.71
CA ASN A 12 -15.83 4.73 -17.68
C ASN A 12 -15.88 3.92 -19.00
N CYS A 13 -17.09 3.60 -19.46
CA CYS A 13 -17.33 2.78 -20.65
C CYS A 13 -16.55 3.28 -21.88
N GLU A 14 -16.68 4.55 -22.23
CA GLU A 14 -16.03 5.15 -23.42
C GLU A 14 -14.50 5.21 -23.28
N LYS A 15 -14.01 5.39 -22.06
CA LYS A 15 -12.59 5.61 -21.78
C LYS A 15 -11.80 4.30 -21.70
N TYR A 16 -12.42 3.24 -21.20
CA TYR A 16 -11.74 1.98 -20.92
C TYR A 16 -12.40 0.78 -21.60
N LEU A 17 -13.64 0.43 -21.26
CA LEU A 17 -14.28 -0.79 -21.74
C LEU A 17 -14.34 -0.85 -23.26
N LYS A 18 -14.77 0.22 -23.91
CA LYS A 18 -14.93 0.26 -25.37
C LYS A 18 -13.61 0.09 -26.11
N PRO A 19 -12.53 0.84 -25.83
CA PRO A 19 -11.23 0.59 -26.45
C PRO A 19 -10.69 -0.84 -26.22
N CYS A 20 -10.93 -1.41 -25.05
CA CYS A 20 -10.54 -2.78 -24.72
C CYS A 20 -11.27 -3.78 -25.62
N VAL A 21 -12.59 -3.69 -25.69
CA VAL A 21 -13.42 -4.61 -26.51
C VAL A 21 -13.14 -4.41 -28.01
N ASP A 22 -13.01 -3.17 -28.49
CA ASP A 22 -12.69 -2.87 -29.88
C ASP A 22 -11.36 -3.52 -30.30
N ALA A 23 -10.36 -3.50 -29.42
CA ALA A 23 -9.07 -4.14 -29.67
C ALA A 23 -9.19 -5.68 -29.69
N ILE A 24 -9.99 -6.28 -28.80
CA ILE A 24 -10.26 -7.71 -28.81
C ILE A 24 -10.94 -8.12 -30.14
N VAL A 25 -11.96 -7.41 -30.52
CA VAL A 25 -12.69 -7.67 -31.79
C VAL A 25 -11.76 -7.59 -33.00
N LYS A 26 -10.80 -6.64 -32.97
CA LYS A 26 -9.86 -6.44 -34.08
C LYS A 26 -8.80 -7.53 -34.20
N TYR A 27 -8.28 -8.02 -33.08
CA TYR A 27 -7.08 -8.87 -33.04
C TYR A 27 -7.37 -10.32 -32.62
N THR A 28 -8.65 -10.70 -32.46
CA THR A 28 -9.02 -12.04 -31.99
C THR A 28 -10.07 -12.68 -32.90
N ASN A 29 -9.91 -13.97 -33.18
CA ASN A 29 -10.94 -14.76 -33.81
C ASN A 29 -12.08 -15.02 -32.81
N LEU A 30 -13.19 -14.32 -32.98
CA LEU A 30 -14.35 -14.40 -32.09
C LEU A 30 -15.02 -15.78 -32.04
N ASP A 31 -14.82 -16.64 -33.05
CA ASP A 31 -15.33 -18.03 -33.04
C ASP A 31 -14.55 -18.92 -32.02
N GLU A 32 -13.36 -18.50 -31.63
CA GLU A 32 -12.52 -19.24 -30.67
C GLU A 32 -12.73 -18.82 -29.22
N ILE A 33 -13.40 -17.69 -28.98
CA ILE A 33 -13.63 -17.17 -27.63
C ILE A 33 -15.10 -17.04 -27.28
N GLU A 34 -15.41 -17.10 -26.01
CA GLU A 34 -16.57 -16.43 -25.43
C GLU A 34 -16.11 -15.20 -24.70
N LEU A 35 -16.79 -14.10 -24.90
CA LEU A 35 -16.53 -12.85 -24.19
C LEU A 35 -17.53 -12.70 -23.05
N VAL A 36 -17.04 -12.59 -21.81
CA VAL A 36 -17.86 -12.42 -20.61
C VAL A 36 -17.57 -11.05 -20.02
N ILE A 37 -18.54 -10.14 -20.02
CA ILE A 37 -18.41 -8.82 -19.43
C ILE A 37 -19.20 -8.77 -18.14
N SER A 38 -18.51 -8.53 -17.01
CA SER A 38 -19.10 -8.39 -15.68
C SER A 38 -19.26 -6.91 -15.34
N ALA A 39 -20.44 -6.36 -15.58
CA ALA A 39 -20.80 -4.98 -15.25
C ALA A 39 -21.10 -4.88 -13.75
N ASN A 40 -20.29 -4.13 -13.05
CA ASN A 40 -20.12 -4.16 -11.59
C ASN A 40 -20.56 -2.82 -10.99
N GLY A 41 -21.87 -2.58 -10.85
CA GLY A 41 -22.43 -1.36 -10.28
C GLY A 41 -22.30 -0.13 -11.17
N CYS A 42 -22.33 -0.30 -12.50
CA CYS A 42 -22.19 0.79 -13.46
C CYS A 42 -23.41 1.70 -13.46
N THR A 43 -23.17 3.01 -13.50
CA THR A 43 -24.19 4.07 -13.53
C THR A 43 -24.09 5.00 -14.74
N ASP A 44 -23.07 4.79 -15.59
CA ASP A 44 -22.85 5.53 -16.84
C ASP A 44 -23.52 4.84 -18.04
N ASN A 45 -23.07 5.15 -19.26
CA ASN A 45 -23.58 4.58 -20.49
C ASN A 45 -23.17 3.12 -20.76
N THR A 46 -22.51 2.44 -19.80
CA THR A 46 -22.08 1.03 -19.94
C THR A 46 -23.22 0.13 -20.38
N LYS A 47 -24.42 0.29 -19.80
CA LYS A 47 -25.56 -0.57 -20.17
C LYS A 47 -25.94 -0.43 -21.64
N ALA A 48 -26.04 0.78 -22.14
CA ALA A 48 -26.39 1.04 -23.55
C ALA A 48 -25.35 0.44 -24.52
N TYR A 49 -24.05 0.55 -24.14
CA TYR A 49 -22.97 -0.05 -24.90
C TYR A 49 -23.05 -1.59 -24.91
N LEU A 50 -23.32 -2.20 -23.75
CA LEU A 50 -23.46 -3.67 -23.68
C LEU A 50 -24.67 -4.19 -24.44
N ASP A 51 -25.80 -3.46 -24.42
CA ASP A 51 -26.99 -3.79 -25.23
C ASP A 51 -26.66 -3.75 -26.73
N TYR A 52 -25.84 -2.77 -27.16
CA TYR A 52 -25.32 -2.73 -28.55
C TYR A 52 -24.39 -3.92 -28.84
N LEU A 53 -23.42 -4.19 -27.97
CA LEU A 53 -22.46 -5.29 -28.15
C LEU A 53 -23.17 -6.65 -28.27
N ALA A 54 -24.24 -6.87 -27.55
CA ALA A 54 -25.04 -8.10 -27.63
C ALA A 54 -25.61 -8.38 -29.03
N THR A 55 -25.72 -7.35 -29.84
CA THR A 55 -26.16 -7.50 -31.26
C THR A 55 -25.02 -7.67 -32.25
N ALA A 56 -23.78 -7.31 -31.85
CA ALA A 56 -22.62 -7.22 -32.75
C ALA A 56 -21.55 -8.29 -32.49
N VAL A 57 -21.42 -8.77 -31.26
CA VAL A 57 -20.36 -9.72 -30.85
C VAL A 57 -20.98 -11.10 -30.60
N PRO A 58 -20.60 -12.13 -31.40
CA PRO A 58 -21.02 -13.48 -31.12
C PRO A 58 -20.47 -13.99 -29.82
N ASN A 59 -21.16 -14.92 -29.17
CA ASN A 59 -20.73 -15.56 -27.93
C ASN A 59 -20.46 -14.58 -26.78
N LEU A 60 -21.12 -13.41 -26.79
CA LEU A 60 -21.06 -12.46 -25.67
C LEU A 60 -22.01 -12.91 -24.55
N LYS A 61 -21.50 -12.89 -23.33
CA LYS A 61 -22.26 -13.03 -22.09
C LYS A 61 -22.12 -11.76 -21.27
N ILE A 62 -23.22 -11.25 -20.75
CA ILE A 62 -23.26 -10.07 -19.90
C ILE A 62 -23.75 -10.49 -18.52
N VAL A 63 -22.95 -10.23 -17.51
CA VAL A 63 -23.35 -10.38 -16.10
C VAL A 63 -23.50 -8.97 -15.54
N TRP A 64 -24.72 -8.62 -15.16
CA TRP A 64 -25.03 -7.30 -14.61
C TRP A 64 -25.22 -7.38 -13.09
N SER A 65 -24.52 -6.55 -12.33
CA SER A 65 -24.75 -6.32 -10.91
C SER A 65 -25.12 -4.86 -10.67
N ASP A 66 -26.19 -4.62 -9.91
CA ASP A 66 -26.59 -3.27 -9.51
C ASP A 66 -25.69 -2.66 -8.44
N LYS A 67 -24.87 -3.49 -7.80
CA LYS A 67 -23.94 -3.07 -6.75
C LYS A 67 -22.50 -3.35 -7.17
N ALA A 68 -21.60 -2.48 -6.74
CA ALA A 68 -20.16 -2.71 -6.88
C ALA A 68 -19.74 -3.92 -6.03
N LEU A 69 -19.13 -4.92 -6.65
CA LEU A 69 -18.67 -6.16 -6.05
C LEU A 69 -17.16 -6.14 -5.73
N GLY A 70 -16.46 -5.08 -6.11
CA GLY A 70 -15.00 -5.03 -6.12
C GLY A 70 -14.39 -5.85 -7.26
N TYR A 71 -13.06 -5.93 -7.28
CA TYR A 71 -12.33 -6.60 -8.35
C TYR A 71 -12.57 -8.12 -8.34
N SER A 72 -12.35 -8.76 -7.17
CA SER A 72 -12.53 -10.21 -7.04
C SER A 72 -13.98 -10.64 -7.33
N GLY A 73 -14.96 -9.96 -6.73
CA GLY A 73 -16.36 -10.30 -6.92
C GLY A 73 -16.81 -10.15 -8.36
N ALA A 74 -16.39 -9.10 -9.06
CA ALA A 74 -16.71 -8.89 -10.46
C ALA A 74 -16.09 -9.96 -11.38
N ASN A 75 -14.85 -10.39 -11.12
CA ASN A 75 -14.26 -11.52 -11.82
C ASN A 75 -14.97 -12.83 -11.49
N ASN A 76 -15.29 -13.09 -10.24
CA ASN A 76 -15.91 -14.33 -9.78
C ASN A 76 -17.26 -14.61 -10.47
N VAL A 77 -18.13 -13.61 -10.57
CA VAL A 77 -19.41 -13.78 -11.27
C VAL A 77 -19.21 -14.04 -12.78
N GLY A 78 -18.17 -13.48 -13.39
CA GLY A 78 -17.78 -13.78 -14.76
C GLY A 78 -17.22 -15.19 -14.93
N ILE A 79 -16.35 -15.64 -14.02
CA ILE A 79 -15.76 -16.99 -14.00
C ILE A 79 -16.87 -18.04 -13.88
N GLN A 80 -17.87 -17.81 -13.03
CA GLN A 80 -18.98 -18.75 -12.82
C GLN A 80 -19.83 -19.02 -14.06
N VAL A 81 -19.94 -18.05 -14.98
CA VAL A 81 -20.68 -18.21 -16.24
C VAL A 81 -19.80 -18.61 -17.42
N ALA A 82 -18.49 -18.60 -17.24
CA ALA A 82 -17.50 -19.04 -18.21
C ALA A 82 -17.63 -20.56 -18.47
N THR A 83 -17.56 -20.99 -19.73
CA THR A 83 -17.76 -22.40 -20.10
C THR A 83 -16.51 -23.09 -20.61
N CYS A 84 -15.46 -22.35 -20.96
CA CYS A 84 -14.22 -22.92 -21.44
C CYS A 84 -13.30 -23.39 -20.30
N ASN A 85 -12.41 -24.33 -20.61
CA ASN A 85 -11.43 -24.80 -19.62
C ASN A 85 -10.29 -23.82 -19.37
N LYS A 86 -10.05 -22.87 -20.25
CA LYS A 86 -9.06 -21.81 -20.13
C LYS A 86 -9.78 -20.48 -20.02
N ILE A 87 -9.63 -19.83 -18.88
CA ILE A 87 -10.31 -18.59 -18.52
C ILE A 87 -9.27 -17.49 -18.46
N ILE A 88 -9.49 -16.41 -19.17
CA ILE A 88 -8.60 -15.25 -19.18
C ILE A 88 -9.28 -14.15 -18.37
N LEU A 89 -8.61 -13.66 -17.32
CA LEU A 89 -9.02 -12.45 -16.64
C LEU A 89 -8.30 -11.28 -17.30
N LEU A 90 -9.05 -10.29 -17.78
CA LEU A 90 -8.54 -9.15 -18.52
C LEU A 90 -9.14 -7.86 -17.97
N ASN A 91 -8.31 -6.94 -17.50
CA ASN A 91 -8.78 -5.63 -17.04
C ASN A 91 -9.35 -4.81 -18.20
N ASN A 92 -10.41 -4.04 -17.91
CA ASN A 92 -11.05 -3.18 -18.91
C ASN A 92 -10.23 -1.97 -19.36
N ASP A 93 -9.16 -1.62 -18.64
CA ASP A 93 -8.21 -0.54 -18.97
C ASP A 93 -6.97 -1.02 -19.75
N THR A 94 -7.14 -2.17 -20.42
CA THR A 94 -6.13 -2.74 -21.34
C THR A 94 -6.52 -2.54 -22.79
N VAL A 95 -5.54 -2.44 -23.68
CA VAL A 95 -5.72 -2.37 -25.12
C VAL A 95 -4.72 -3.27 -25.82
N LEU A 96 -5.20 -4.24 -26.61
CA LEU A 96 -4.31 -5.04 -27.45
C LEU A 96 -3.70 -4.16 -28.54
N LEU A 97 -2.37 -4.21 -28.65
CA LEU A 97 -1.59 -3.47 -29.64
C LEU A 97 -1.61 -4.20 -31.00
N GLU A 98 -1.02 -3.59 -32.02
CA GLU A 98 -0.93 -4.17 -33.36
C GLU A 98 -0.24 -5.53 -33.35
N GLN A 99 -0.93 -6.54 -33.85
CA GLN A 99 -0.52 -7.94 -33.80
C GLN A 99 -1.27 -8.78 -34.84
N SER A 100 -0.81 -10.01 -35.07
CA SER A 100 -1.55 -11.00 -35.83
C SER A 100 -2.77 -11.53 -35.03
N THR A 101 -3.78 -12.00 -35.71
CA THR A 101 -4.97 -12.59 -35.10
C THR A 101 -4.60 -13.70 -34.12
N ASN A 102 -5.12 -13.61 -32.89
CA ASN A 102 -4.89 -14.54 -31.76
C ASN A 102 -3.48 -14.57 -31.19
N GLN A 103 -2.52 -13.74 -31.62
CA GLN A 103 -1.14 -13.80 -31.14
C GLN A 103 -1.06 -13.71 -29.61
N TRP A 104 -1.82 -12.84 -28.98
CA TRP A 104 -1.85 -12.70 -27.53
C TRP A 104 -2.38 -13.96 -26.81
N LEU A 105 -3.37 -14.65 -27.41
CA LEU A 105 -3.89 -15.91 -26.89
C LEU A 105 -2.86 -17.03 -27.01
N ASP A 106 -2.19 -17.13 -28.16
CA ASP A 106 -1.16 -18.15 -28.41
C ASP A 106 0.02 -18.01 -27.45
N ILE A 107 0.40 -16.76 -27.14
CA ILE A 107 1.47 -16.49 -26.16
C ILE A 107 1.05 -16.92 -24.76
N LEU A 108 -0.17 -16.55 -24.31
CA LEU A 108 -0.67 -16.96 -22.99
C LEU A 108 -0.90 -18.46 -22.89
N ASP A 109 -1.25 -19.12 -23.99
CA ASP A 109 -1.56 -20.56 -24.02
C ASP A 109 -0.31 -21.44 -24.06
N LYS A 110 0.80 -20.94 -24.58
CA LYS A 110 2.03 -21.70 -24.78
C LYS A 110 2.53 -22.45 -23.49
N PRO A 111 2.49 -21.86 -22.29
CA PRO A 111 2.90 -22.55 -21.07
C PRO A 111 2.05 -23.77 -20.71
N PHE A 112 0.81 -23.85 -21.18
CA PHE A 112 -0.10 -24.98 -20.92
C PHE A 112 0.25 -26.26 -21.72
N SER A 113 1.32 -26.21 -22.52
CA SER A 113 1.96 -27.43 -23.02
C SER A 113 2.61 -28.25 -21.86
N ASP A 114 2.92 -27.62 -20.75
CA ASP A 114 3.24 -28.25 -19.48
C ASP A 114 1.92 -28.62 -18.77
N PRO A 115 1.66 -29.91 -18.49
CA PRO A 115 0.42 -30.36 -17.85
C PRO A 115 0.23 -29.81 -16.43
N ASP A 116 1.33 -29.42 -15.74
CA ASP A 116 1.29 -28.87 -14.40
C ASP A 116 1.00 -27.36 -14.42
N CYS A 117 1.05 -26.69 -15.58
CA CYS A 117 0.71 -25.27 -15.68
C CYS A 117 -0.75 -25.06 -15.27
N GLY A 118 -0.95 -24.21 -14.27
CA GLY A 118 -2.26 -23.78 -13.79
C GLY A 118 -2.60 -22.37 -14.21
N ILE A 119 -1.60 -21.48 -14.20
CA ILE A 119 -1.75 -20.05 -14.47
C ILE A 119 -0.60 -19.57 -15.35
N SER A 120 -0.91 -18.78 -16.36
CA SER A 120 0.07 -18.06 -17.16
C SER A 120 -0.27 -16.57 -17.22
N GLY A 121 0.72 -15.68 -17.17
CA GLY A 121 0.50 -14.25 -17.20
C GLY A 121 1.72 -13.47 -17.63
N ILE A 122 1.56 -12.15 -17.76
CA ILE A 122 2.55 -11.29 -18.39
C ILE A 122 3.53 -10.72 -17.39
N ILE A 123 3.07 -10.40 -16.20
CA ILE A 123 3.86 -9.71 -15.18
C ILE A 123 3.96 -10.57 -13.95
N LYS A 124 5.19 -10.90 -13.61
CA LYS A 124 5.53 -11.47 -12.32
C LYS A 124 5.92 -10.35 -11.38
N GLY A 125 5.08 -10.10 -10.38
CA GLY A 125 5.41 -9.19 -9.29
C GLY A 125 6.52 -9.80 -8.44
N HIS A 126 7.45 -8.98 -7.97
CA HIS A 126 8.53 -9.39 -7.08
C HIS A 126 8.37 -8.71 -5.72
N SER A 127 8.74 -9.42 -4.67
CA SER A 127 8.80 -8.87 -3.31
C SER A 127 7.49 -8.26 -2.83
N ASP A 128 6.39 -8.95 -3.06
CA ASP A 128 5.10 -8.56 -2.52
C ASP A 128 5.04 -8.70 -0.99
N PRO A 129 3.95 -8.28 -0.34
CA PRO A 129 3.78 -8.45 1.10
C PRO A 129 3.90 -9.88 1.60
N ALA A 130 3.63 -10.88 0.79
CA ALA A 130 3.80 -12.29 1.13
C ALA A 130 5.23 -12.80 0.95
N GLY A 131 6.16 -11.96 0.47
CA GLY A 131 7.56 -12.32 0.21
C GLY A 131 7.73 -13.35 -0.91
N ARG A 132 6.77 -13.43 -1.83
CA ARG A 132 6.74 -14.38 -2.94
C ARG A 132 6.48 -13.71 -4.27
N ASP A 133 6.93 -14.34 -5.34
CA ASP A 133 6.61 -13.94 -6.69
C ASP A 133 5.16 -14.30 -7.03
N PHE A 134 4.49 -13.45 -7.78
CA PHE A 134 3.10 -13.64 -8.23
C PHE A 134 2.88 -13.01 -9.61
N LEU A 135 1.81 -13.40 -10.29
CA LEU A 135 1.36 -12.74 -11.52
C LEU A 135 0.35 -11.65 -11.16
N VAL A 136 0.49 -10.48 -11.77
CA VAL A 136 -0.50 -9.40 -11.63
C VAL A 136 -1.68 -9.67 -12.55
N PHE A 137 -2.89 -9.72 -12.01
CA PHE A 137 -4.09 -10.20 -12.72
C PHE A 137 -4.75 -9.16 -13.61
N PHE A 138 -3.95 -8.34 -14.31
CA PHE A 138 -4.53 -7.48 -15.35
C PHE A 138 -4.73 -8.21 -16.71
N CYS A 139 -3.96 -9.27 -16.97
CA CYS A 139 -4.11 -10.17 -18.13
C CYS A 139 -3.46 -11.51 -17.80
N VAL A 140 -4.25 -12.48 -17.37
CA VAL A 140 -3.79 -13.84 -17.01
C VAL A 140 -4.71 -14.89 -17.59
N MET A 141 -4.15 -16.03 -17.98
CA MET A 141 -4.91 -17.21 -18.36
C MET A 141 -4.82 -18.26 -17.25
N ILE A 142 -5.96 -18.74 -16.79
CA ILE A 142 -6.10 -19.71 -15.71
C ILE A 142 -6.83 -20.93 -16.21
N HIS A 143 -6.29 -22.12 -15.97
CA HIS A 143 -7.01 -23.36 -16.30
C HIS A 143 -8.09 -23.64 -15.25
N LYS A 144 -9.30 -23.98 -15.68
CA LYS A 144 -10.45 -24.23 -14.81
C LYS A 144 -10.15 -25.19 -13.64
N LYS A 145 -9.26 -26.19 -13.87
CA LYS A 145 -8.81 -27.13 -12.81
C LYS A 145 -8.24 -26.40 -11.56
N VAL A 146 -7.70 -25.18 -11.70
CA VAL A 146 -7.21 -24.40 -10.56
C VAL A 146 -8.38 -23.92 -9.73
N PHE A 147 -9.41 -23.33 -10.34
CA PHE A 147 -10.63 -22.93 -9.62
C PHE A 147 -11.35 -24.13 -9.00
N ASP A 148 -11.34 -25.28 -9.65
CA ASP A 148 -11.95 -26.51 -9.11
C ASP A 148 -11.18 -27.01 -7.87
N ALA A 149 -9.88 -26.73 -7.77
CA ALA A 149 -9.02 -27.19 -6.67
C ALA A 149 -8.98 -26.19 -5.48
N ILE A 150 -8.89 -24.87 -5.74
CA ILE A 150 -8.67 -23.88 -4.70
C ILE A 150 -9.81 -22.89 -4.51
N GLY A 151 -10.85 -22.94 -5.35
CA GLY A 151 -11.97 -22.00 -5.32
C GLY A 151 -11.75 -20.76 -6.18
N LEU A 152 -12.60 -19.77 -6.00
CA LEU A 152 -12.58 -18.50 -6.71
C LEU A 152 -11.63 -17.48 -6.03
N LEU A 153 -11.50 -16.28 -6.61
CA LEU A 153 -10.73 -15.19 -5.99
C LEU A 153 -11.34 -14.79 -4.64
N ASN A 154 -10.49 -14.49 -3.66
CA ASN A 154 -10.95 -14.08 -2.34
C ASN A 154 -11.53 -12.65 -2.39
N GLU A 155 -12.81 -12.51 -2.04
CA GLU A 155 -13.55 -11.24 -2.06
C GLU A 155 -13.27 -10.34 -0.86
N GLU A 156 -12.57 -10.85 0.17
CA GLU A 156 -12.20 -10.06 1.34
C GLU A 156 -11.21 -8.93 1.03
N TYR A 157 -10.57 -8.97 -0.13
CA TYR A 157 -9.70 -7.90 -0.64
C TYR A 157 -10.48 -6.71 -1.22
N GLY A 158 -11.81 -6.81 -1.33
CA GLY A 158 -12.70 -5.71 -1.71
C GLY A 158 -12.41 -5.17 -3.11
N VAL A 159 -12.01 -3.91 -3.18
CA VAL A 159 -11.75 -3.23 -4.47
C VAL A 159 -10.50 -3.75 -5.20
N GLY A 160 -9.62 -4.48 -4.50
CA GLY A 160 -8.44 -5.13 -5.05
C GLY A 160 -7.18 -4.96 -4.18
N GLY A 161 -6.13 -5.64 -4.59
CA GLY A 161 -4.81 -5.61 -3.96
C GLY A 161 -4.57 -6.75 -2.98
N GLY A 162 -3.95 -7.83 -3.47
CA GLY A 162 -3.59 -9.03 -2.72
C GLY A 162 -4.32 -10.31 -3.13
N GLU A 163 -5.44 -10.21 -3.84
CA GLU A 163 -6.19 -11.35 -4.36
C GLU A 163 -5.41 -12.17 -5.38
N ASP A 164 -4.64 -11.50 -6.24
CA ASP A 164 -3.80 -12.12 -7.26
C ASP A 164 -2.61 -12.85 -6.62
N THR A 165 -1.96 -12.21 -5.64
CA THR A 165 -0.90 -12.82 -4.84
C THR A 165 -1.39 -14.06 -4.10
N GLU A 166 -2.50 -13.92 -3.37
CA GLU A 166 -3.09 -15.04 -2.63
C GLU A 166 -3.43 -16.19 -3.56
N PHE A 167 -4.07 -15.90 -4.68
CA PHE A 167 -4.50 -16.92 -5.64
C PHE A 167 -3.31 -17.67 -6.25
N CYS A 168 -2.21 -16.96 -6.59
CA CYS A 168 -0.98 -17.59 -7.07
C CYS A 168 -0.36 -18.51 -6.01
N ILE A 169 -0.27 -18.06 -4.76
CA ILE A 169 0.27 -18.86 -3.65
C ILE A 169 -0.56 -20.13 -3.43
N GLU A 170 -1.88 -20.01 -3.39
CA GLU A 170 -2.75 -21.17 -3.17
C GLU A 170 -2.70 -22.15 -4.35
N ALA A 171 -2.58 -21.65 -5.59
CA ALA A 171 -2.38 -22.48 -6.78
C ALA A 171 -1.06 -23.28 -6.70
N GLU A 172 0.04 -22.63 -6.31
CA GLU A 172 1.33 -23.30 -6.11
C GLU A 172 1.28 -24.35 -5.00
N LYS A 173 0.62 -24.06 -3.87
CA LYS A 173 0.40 -25.04 -2.79
C LYS A 173 -0.43 -26.24 -3.23
N ALA A 174 -1.35 -26.03 -4.17
CA ALA A 174 -2.14 -27.11 -4.77
C ALA A 174 -1.36 -27.90 -5.85
N GLY A 175 -0.09 -27.56 -6.10
CA GLY A 175 0.81 -28.26 -7.02
C GLY A 175 0.79 -27.74 -8.46
N PHE A 176 0.14 -26.60 -8.71
CA PHE A 176 0.14 -25.98 -10.03
C PHE A 176 1.35 -25.05 -10.22
N LYS A 177 1.85 -24.97 -11.44
CA LYS A 177 2.87 -24.00 -11.82
C LYS A 177 2.21 -22.67 -12.22
N VAL A 178 2.77 -21.57 -11.71
CA VAL A 178 2.45 -20.19 -12.04
C VAL A 178 3.58 -19.66 -12.92
N LEU A 179 3.33 -19.45 -14.23
CA LEU A 179 4.36 -19.20 -15.21
C LEU A 179 4.22 -17.82 -15.87
N GLU A 180 5.28 -17.05 -15.82
CA GLU A 180 5.38 -15.79 -16.58
C GLU A 180 5.68 -16.09 -18.05
N VAL A 181 4.96 -15.47 -18.98
CA VAL A 181 5.16 -15.64 -20.41
C VAL A 181 6.16 -14.69 -21.01
N PHE A 182 6.61 -13.69 -20.24
CA PHE A 182 7.55 -12.67 -20.66
C PHE A 182 8.52 -12.26 -19.55
N GLU A 183 9.83 -12.17 -19.87
CA GLU A 183 10.77 -11.37 -19.12
C GLU A 183 10.48 -9.89 -19.43
N LYS A 184 10.29 -9.09 -18.37
CA LYS A 184 10.09 -7.66 -18.49
C LYS A 184 11.40 -6.92 -18.50
N LEU A 185 11.50 -6.02 -19.45
CA LEU A 185 12.44 -4.91 -19.37
C LEU A 185 11.65 -3.65 -19.02
N TRP A 186 11.86 -3.12 -17.84
CA TRP A 186 11.43 -1.78 -17.46
C TRP A 186 12.41 -0.77 -18.02
N ASP A 187 11.95 0.15 -18.90
CA ASP A 187 12.79 1.18 -19.50
C ASP A 187 12.81 2.50 -18.71
N GLY A 188 12.20 2.52 -17.51
CA GLY A 188 12.06 3.70 -16.66
C GLY A 188 10.75 4.47 -16.86
N THR A 189 9.99 4.17 -17.90
CA THR A 189 8.71 4.84 -18.21
C THR A 189 7.56 3.87 -18.50
N GLN A 190 7.89 2.72 -19.08
CA GLN A 190 6.91 1.69 -19.43
C GLN A 190 7.57 0.31 -19.45
N TYR A 191 6.73 -0.72 -19.36
CA TYR A 191 7.21 -2.08 -19.57
C TYR A 191 7.27 -2.37 -21.06
N THR A 192 8.48 -2.57 -21.57
CA THR A 192 8.72 -3.00 -22.93
C THR A 192 8.92 -4.51 -22.94
N GLY A 193 7.91 -5.25 -23.28
CA GLY A 193 8.00 -6.68 -23.56
C GLY A 193 7.37 -6.99 -24.90
N GLY A 194 7.71 -8.12 -25.50
CA GLY A 194 7.12 -8.53 -26.77
C GLY A 194 5.63 -8.91 -26.67
N PHE A 195 4.97 -8.78 -25.51
CA PHE A 195 3.53 -9.04 -25.41
C PHE A 195 2.74 -7.81 -25.89
N PRO A 196 1.88 -7.99 -26.91
CA PRO A 196 1.27 -6.88 -27.60
C PRO A 196 0.03 -6.35 -26.85
N ILE A 197 0.21 -5.83 -25.64
CA ILE A 197 -0.83 -5.21 -24.82
C ILE A 197 -0.34 -3.93 -24.16
N TYR A 198 -1.17 -2.92 -24.15
CA TYR A 198 -1.00 -1.73 -23.30
C TYR A 198 -1.93 -1.87 -22.10
N HIS A 199 -1.42 -1.60 -20.90
CA HIS A 199 -2.18 -1.53 -19.66
C HIS A 199 -1.97 -0.14 -19.06
N LYS A 200 -3.06 0.58 -18.84
CA LYS A 200 -2.99 1.91 -18.25
C LYS A 200 -2.53 1.81 -16.77
N GLY A 201 -2.95 0.77 -16.09
CA GLY A 201 -2.71 0.57 -14.66
C GLY A 201 -3.56 1.50 -13.80
N GLU A 202 -4.26 0.92 -12.83
CA GLU A 202 -5.10 1.62 -11.84
C GLU A 202 -6.13 2.60 -12.44
N GLY A 203 -6.42 2.49 -13.75
CA GLY A 203 -7.24 3.44 -14.48
C GLY A 203 -8.61 3.68 -13.85
N THR A 204 -9.29 2.61 -13.47
CA THR A 204 -10.60 2.69 -12.79
C THR A 204 -10.46 3.21 -11.35
N MET A 205 -9.39 2.90 -10.67
CA MET A 205 -9.13 3.33 -9.28
C MET A 205 -8.85 4.83 -9.17
N HIS A 206 -8.09 5.39 -10.11
CA HIS A 206 -7.82 6.84 -10.15
C HIS A 206 -9.07 7.67 -10.47
N ASP A 207 -9.98 7.12 -11.28
CA ASP A 207 -11.16 7.85 -11.74
C ASP A 207 -12.35 7.78 -10.74
N ILE A 208 -12.34 6.80 -9.85
CA ILE A 208 -13.25 6.75 -8.72
C ILE A 208 -12.57 7.56 -7.61
N ASN A 209 -13.20 8.59 -7.08
CA ASN A 209 -12.74 9.31 -5.87
C ASN A 209 -12.58 8.38 -4.62
N LEU A 210 -12.34 7.09 -4.83
CA LEU A 210 -11.95 6.09 -3.84
C LEU A 210 -10.47 6.25 -3.44
N VAL A 211 -9.74 7.08 -4.14
CA VAL A 211 -8.30 7.32 -3.95
C VAL A 211 -7.95 7.75 -2.52
N GLN A 212 -8.83 8.43 -1.81
CA GLN A 212 -8.59 8.75 -0.39
C GLN A 212 -8.50 7.52 0.53
N GLY A 213 -9.03 6.38 0.10
CA GLY A 213 -8.97 5.12 0.85
C GLY A 213 -8.02 4.08 0.25
N TRP A 214 -7.53 4.27 -0.97
CA TRP A 214 -6.77 3.23 -1.68
C TRP A 214 -5.48 2.86 -0.97
N ASP A 215 -4.67 3.83 -0.57
CA ASP A 215 -3.43 3.54 0.16
C ASP A 215 -3.71 2.79 1.45
N ASN A 216 -4.76 3.17 2.18
CA ASN A 216 -5.18 2.46 3.38
C ASN A 216 -5.70 1.05 3.08
N ILE A 217 -6.48 0.87 2.01
CA ILE A 217 -7.00 -0.44 1.59
C ILE A 217 -5.86 -1.36 1.16
N PHE A 218 -4.92 -0.85 0.35
CA PHE A 218 -3.74 -1.60 -0.06
C PHE A 218 -2.89 -2.00 1.15
N LEU A 219 -2.69 -1.10 2.12
CA LEU A 219 -1.99 -1.36 3.36
C LEU A 219 -2.68 -2.45 4.21
N VAL A 220 -4.00 -2.35 4.37
CA VAL A 220 -4.80 -3.34 5.10
C VAL A 220 -4.74 -4.71 4.43
N ASN A 221 -4.85 -4.76 3.11
CA ASN A 221 -4.79 -6.01 2.36
C ASN A 221 -3.39 -6.62 2.40
N SER A 222 -2.33 -5.80 2.33
CA SER A 222 -0.95 -6.25 2.54
C SER A 222 -0.75 -6.87 3.91
N LEU A 223 -1.35 -6.30 4.95
CA LEU A 223 -1.30 -6.86 6.29
C LEU A 223 -2.04 -8.21 6.38
N LYS A 224 -3.20 -8.35 5.72
CA LYS A 224 -3.92 -9.63 5.64
C LYS A 224 -3.04 -10.73 5.02
N LEU A 225 -2.36 -10.40 3.91
CA LEU A 225 -1.42 -11.32 3.25
C LEU A 225 -0.27 -11.72 4.18
N ALA A 226 0.39 -10.73 4.82
CA ALA A 226 1.49 -10.99 5.74
C ALA A 226 1.07 -11.90 6.89
N LYS A 227 -0.04 -11.59 7.56
CA LYS A 227 -0.57 -12.40 8.66
C LYS A 227 -0.92 -13.82 8.20
N LYS A 228 -1.52 -13.96 7.02
CA LYS A 228 -1.93 -15.26 6.48
C LYS A 228 -0.75 -16.17 6.16
N TYR A 229 0.32 -15.62 5.62
CA TYR A 229 1.46 -16.39 5.13
C TYR A 229 2.68 -16.35 6.04
N ASN A 230 2.57 -15.70 7.20
CA ASN A 230 3.63 -15.60 8.23
C ASN A 230 4.99 -15.16 7.63
N THR A 231 4.98 -14.11 6.83
CA THR A 231 6.17 -13.62 6.14
C THR A 231 6.77 -12.42 6.88
N GLU A 232 8.07 -12.23 6.75
CA GLU A 232 8.77 -11.05 7.30
C GLU A 232 8.71 -9.84 6.34
N TRP A 233 7.68 -9.76 5.47
CA TRP A 233 7.56 -8.70 4.46
C TRP A 233 7.57 -7.30 5.06
N TYR A 234 7.10 -7.13 6.30
CA TYR A 234 7.17 -5.86 7.00
C TYR A 234 8.61 -5.37 7.16
N ARG A 235 9.61 -6.26 7.28
CA ARG A 235 11.03 -5.87 7.25
C ARG A 235 11.38 -5.19 5.92
N TRP A 236 10.98 -5.79 4.81
CA TRP A 236 11.20 -5.23 3.47
C TRP A 236 10.46 -3.90 3.31
N ARG A 237 9.17 -3.83 3.70
CA ARG A 237 8.40 -2.61 3.63
C ARG A 237 8.98 -1.52 4.51
N LEU A 238 9.38 -1.83 5.73
CA LEU A 238 9.98 -0.88 6.66
C LEU A 238 11.34 -0.36 6.15
N SER A 239 12.14 -1.19 5.49
CA SER A 239 13.41 -0.77 4.87
C SER A 239 13.22 0.12 3.64
N ASN A 240 12.06 0.06 2.99
CA ASN A 240 11.72 0.92 1.85
C ASN A 240 11.01 2.22 2.25
N PHE A 241 10.63 2.38 3.51
CA PHE A 241 10.22 3.65 4.10
C PHE A 241 11.44 4.40 4.61
N TRP A 242 12.27 4.90 3.71
CA TRP A 242 13.47 5.67 4.04
C TRP A 242 13.17 6.98 4.82
N GLU A 243 11.91 7.40 4.89
CA GLU A 243 11.43 8.55 5.66
C GLU A 243 11.26 8.27 7.16
N ARG A 244 11.33 7.00 7.59
CA ARG A 244 11.04 6.60 8.95
C ARG A 244 12.14 5.75 9.52
N ALA A 245 12.61 6.13 10.70
CA ALA A 245 13.45 5.26 11.51
C ALA A 245 12.59 4.13 12.09
N VAL A 246 12.80 2.91 11.62
CA VAL A 246 12.12 1.72 12.11
C VAL A 246 13.17 0.70 12.54
N PHE A 247 13.09 0.25 13.79
CA PHE A 247 13.98 -0.74 14.36
C PHE A 247 13.16 -1.85 15.00
N LEU A 248 13.41 -3.09 14.59
CA LEU A 248 12.81 -4.25 15.24
C LEU A 248 13.50 -4.54 16.58
N LYS A 249 12.84 -5.28 17.45
CA LYS A 249 13.43 -5.66 18.73
C LYS A 249 14.71 -6.46 18.53
N GLY A 250 15.83 -5.91 19.02
CA GLY A 250 17.17 -6.46 18.86
C GLY A 250 18.01 -5.81 17.74
N ASP A 251 17.44 -4.92 16.93
CA ASP A 251 18.21 -4.16 15.95
C ASP A 251 19.09 -3.10 16.65
N THR A 252 20.18 -2.72 15.96
CA THR A 252 21.01 -1.59 16.39
C THR A 252 20.33 -0.29 15.99
N VAL A 253 19.96 0.51 16.99
CA VAL A 253 19.34 1.82 16.78
C VAL A 253 20.43 2.86 16.47
N TYR A 254 20.16 3.79 15.53
CA TYR A 254 21.12 4.82 15.15
C TYR A 254 21.48 5.75 16.33
N PRO A 255 22.73 6.24 16.41
CA PRO A 255 23.20 7.07 17.54
C PRO A 255 22.30 8.27 17.82
N ARG A 256 21.84 8.98 16.79
CA ARG A 256 20.94 10.13 16.92
C ARG A 256 19.60 9.76 17.57
N GLU A 257 19.04 8.63 17.18
CA GLU A 257 17.80 8.10 17.76
C GLU A 257 17.98 7.72 19.24
N VAL A 258 19.07 7.01 19.54
CA VAL A 258 19.41 6.63 20.90
C VAL A 258 19.57 7.88 21.79
N THR A 259 20.25 8.91 21.29
CA THR A 259 20.47 10.15 22.03
C THR A 259 19.16 10.88 22.34
N ARG A 260 18.28 11.06 21.33
CA ARG A 260 17.01 11.78 21.55
C ARG A 260 16.08 11.06 22.53
N TYR A 261 15.97 9.72 22.42
CA TYR A 261 15.13 8.94 23.33
C TYR A 261 15.72 8.86 24.75
N ASN A 262 17.04 8.74 24.91
CA ASN A 262 17.69 8.81 26.20
C ASN A 262 17.56 10.21 26.85
N TRP A 263 17.60 11.26 26.04
CA TRP A 263 17.31 12.60 26.50
C TRP A 263 15.84 12.72 26.94
N ALA A 264 14.90 12.21 26.16
CA ALA A 264 13.50 12.20 26.54
C ALA A 264 13.26 11.45 27.85
N ALA A 265 13.81 10.24 27.99
CA ALA A 265 13.68 9.43 29.21
C ALA A 265 14.13 10.18 30.49
N LYS A 266 15.18 10.98 30.38
CA LYS A 266 15.68 11.84 31.51
C LYS A 266 14.78 13.06 31.75
N ASN A 267 13.96 13.43 30.80
CA ASN A 267 13.10 14.61 30.84
C ASN A 267 11.60 14.29 30.94
N LEU A 268 11.23 13.02 31.14
CA LEU A 268 9.84 12.65 31.39
C LEU A 268 9.36 13.32 32.70
N LEU A 269 8.09 13.70 32.72
CA LEU A 269 7.36 14.14 33.91
C LEU A 269 6.18 13.21 34.12
N GLY A 270 6.01 12.64 35.30
CA GLY A 270 4.95 11.69 35.61
C GLY A 270 5.12 10.34 34.91
N ASN A 271 4.04 9.58 34.86
CA ASN A 271 4.06 8.20 34.36
C ASN A 271 3.07 7.93 33.22
N LYS A 272 2.26 8.91 32.83
CA LYS A 272 1.32 8.78 31.71
C LYS A 272 1.85 9.48 30.47
N ILE A 273 2.36 8.69 29.53
CA ILE A 273 3.13 9.17 28.37
C ILE A 273 2.35 8.92 27.09
N PHE A 274 2.29 9.93 26.22
CA PHE A 274 1.77 9.83 24.86
C PHE A 274 2.89 10.10 23.87
N GLU A 275 2.99 9.30 22.82
CA GLU A 275 3.95 9.51 21.73
C GLU A 275 3.20 9.58 20.39
N LEU A 276 3.31 10.70 19.67
CA LEU A 276 2.87 10.85 18.30
C LEU A 276 3.99 10.47 17.33
N GLY A 277 3.65 9.72 16.28
CA GLY A 277 4.62 9.19 15.33
C GLY A 277 5.46 8.07 15.94
N CYS A 278 4.83 7.22 16.75
CA CYS A 278 5.52 6.15 17.47
C CYS A 278 6.11 5.06 16.54
N THR A 279 5.80 5.10 15.24
CA THR A 279 6.19 4.09 14.26
C THR A 279 5.87 2.67 14.77
N ASN A 280 6.82 1.73 14.70
CA ASN A 280 6.67 0.38 15.26
C ASN A 280 6.93 0.30 16.77
N GLY A 281 6.88 1.42 17.48
CA GLY A 281 7.02 1.49 18.94
C GLY A 281 8.43 1.35 19.47
N TYR A 282 9.48 1.42 18.61
CA TYR A 282 10.87 1.19 19.07
C TYR A 282 11.32 2.18 20.16
N GLY A 283 10.75 3.38 20.19
CA GLY A 283 11.03 4.38 21.24
C GLY A 283 10.67 3.91 22.64
N ARG A 284 9.65 3.05 22.76
CA ARG A 284 9.19 2.51 24.04
C ARG A 284 10.29 1.81 24.86
N GLN A 285 11.27 1.19 24.20
CA GLN A 285 12.37 0.49 24.89
C GLN A 285 13.28 1.41 25.72
N PHE A 286 13.26 2.71 25.46
CA PHE A 286 14.08 3.70 26.18
C PHE A 286 13.39 4.27 27.41
N PHE A 287 12.08 4.07 27.55
CA PHE A 287 11.30 4.58 28.67
C PHE A 287 11.18 3.55 29.80
N PRO A 288 10.94 4.00 31.04
CA PRO A 288 10.74 3.10 32.20
C PRO A 288 9.62 2.08 31.97
N ASP A 289 9.74 0.89 32.56
CA ASP A 289 8.78 -0.20 32.38
C ASP A 289 7.41 0.05 33.01
N ASP A 290 7.35 0.88 34.05
CA ASP A 290 6.18 1.15 34.89
C ASP A 290 5.30 2.31 34.40
N ILE A 291 5.57 2.87 33.22
CA ILE A 291 4.75 3.94 32.64
C ILE A 291 3.50 3.39 31.96
N GLU A 292 2.42 4.21 31.94
CA GLU A 292 1.29 4.07 31.05
C GLU A 292 1.65 4.74 29.71
N TYR A 293 1.86 3.93 28.69
CA TYR A 293 2.31 4.41 27.39
C TYR A 293 1.23 4.29 26.32
N THR A 294 1.00 5.38 25.59
CA THR A 294 0.12 5.41 24.41
C THR A 294 0.92 5.90 23.21
N GLY A 295 1.22 5.02 22.27
CA GLY A 295 1.83 5.35 20.99
C GLY A 295 0.78 5.46 19.88
N VAL A 296 0.84 6.54 19.10
CA VAL A 296 -0.06 6.80 17.98
C VAL A 296 0.74 6.98 16.70
N ASP A 297 0.33 6.29 15.65
CA ASP A 297 0.81 6.50 14.28
C ASP A 297 -0.36 6.39 13.31
N TYR A 298 -0.27 7.02 12.13
CA TYR A 298 -1.34 6.94 11.15
C TYR A 298 -1.30 5.62 10.35
N ASP A 299 -0.14 4.96 10.26
CA ASP A 299 0.06 3.75 9.49
C ASP A 299 -0.40 2.49 10.26
N PRO A 300 -1.49 1.84 9.84
CA PRO A 300 -2.04 0.69 10.55
C PRO A 300 -1.08 -0.51 10.58
N ILE A 301 -0.22 -0.65 9.59
CA ILE A 301 0.73 -1.77 9.50
C ILE A 301 1.84 -1.60 10.52
N ILE A 302 2.41 -0.41 10.59
CA ILE A 302 3.48 -0.11 11.57
C ILE A 302 2.98 -0.28 13.00
N VAL A 303 1.74 0.16 13.26
CA VAL A 303 1.10 0.00 14.58
C VAL A 303 0.85 -1.48 14.92
N GLU A 304 0.46 -2.30 13.95
CA GLU A 304 0.34 -3.75 14.21
C GLU A 304 1.69 -4.40 14.51
N VAL A 305 2.75 -4.01 13.80
CA VAL A 305 4.12 -4.44 14.12
C VAL A 305 4.49 -4.01 15.55
N ALA A 306 4.14 -2.77 15.97
CA ALA A 306 4.38 -2.29 17.33
C ALA A 306 3.74 -3.20 18.39
N LYS A 307 2.49 -3.64 18.16
CA LYS A 307 1.77 -4.56 19.07
C LYS A 307 2.43 -5.95 19.13
N GLU A 308 2.94 -6.44 18.01
CA GLU A 308 3.56 -7.77 17.93
C GLU A 308 4.99 -7.82 18.48
N GLN A 309 5.73 -6.70 18.50
CA GLN A 309 7.12 -6.67 18.96
C GLN A 309 7.29 -6.95 20.48
N GLY A 310 6.22 -6.80 21.27
CA GLY A 310 6.29 -7.03 22.70
C GLY A 310 7.34 -6.14 23.38
N TRP A 311 7.28 -4.83 23.10
CA TRP A 311 8.13 -3.82 23.75
C TRP A 311 7.99 -3.85 25.28
N ASN A 312 9.02 -3.38 25.97
CA ASN A 312 9.08 -3.36 27.43
C ASN A 312 7.85 -2.71 28.08
N GLY A 313 7.54 -3.11 29.31
CA GLY A 313 6.37 -2.63 30.07
C GLY A 313 5.09 -3.40 29.74
N THR A 314 4.17 -3.40 30.69
CA THR A 314 2.91 -4.15 30.61
C THR A 314 1.71 -3.29 30.24
N ASN A 315 1.87 -1.96 30.25
CA ASN A 315 0.79 -1.00 30.03
C ASN A 315 1.04 -0.16 28.78
N ASN A 316 1.15 -0.84 27.63
CA ASN A 316 1.37 -0.22 26.33
C ASN A 316 0.10 -0.29 25.49
N THR A 317 -0.32 0.84 24.93
CA THR A 317 -1.40 0.94 23.95
C THR A 317 -0.83 1.52 22.65
N PHE A 318 -1.07 0.84 21.53
CA PHE A 318 -0.69 1.31 20.19
C PHE A 318 -1.95 1.50 19.35
N ILE A 319 -2.12 2.70 18.78
CA ILE A 319 -3.34 3.10 18.06
C ILE A 319 -2.97 3.62 16.67
N SER A 320 -3.64 3.10 15.65
CA SER A 320 -3.55 3.66 14.30
C SER A 320 -4.69 4.65 14.09
N THR A 321 -4.34 5.92 13.91
CA THR A 321 -5.31 6.98 13.61
C THR A 321 -4.62 8.26 13.14
N ASP A 322 -5.38 9.11 12.43
CA ASP A 322 -4.99 10.50 12.20
C ASP A 322 -5.09 11.30 13.51
N ILE A 323 -4.03 12.01 13.87
CA ILE A 323 -3.96 12.84 15.08
C ILE A 323 -5.05 13.93 15.11
N ASN A 324 -5.50 14.38 13.95
CA ASN A 324 -6.59 15.37 13.84
C ASN A 324 -7.95 14.80 14.29
N GLN A 325 -8.12 13.48 14.14
CA GLN A 325 -9.33 12.75 14.53
C GLN A 325 -9.23 12.13 15.92
N PHE A 326 -8.03 12.14 16.52
CA PHE A 326 -7.79 11.52 17.82
C PHE A 326 -8.31 12.40 18.96
N GLU A 327 -9.18 11.83 19.80
CA GLU A 327 -9.66 12.48 21.02
C GLU A 327 -8.57 12.38 22.12
N MET A 328 -7.92 13.50 22.36
CA MET A 328 -6.82 13.59 23.33
C MET A 328 -7.32 13.49 24.76
N GLY A 329 -6.78 12.57 25.53
CA GLY A 329 -6.85 12.55 26.98
C GLY A 329 -5.89 13.56 27.63
N GLN A 330 -5.72 13.46 28.97
CA GLN A 330 -4.68 14.19 29.69
C GLN A 330 -3.49 13.27 29.93
N TYR A 331 -2.29 13.80 29.71
CA TYR A 331 -1.01 13.09 29.83
C TYR A 331 -0.06 13.88 30.73
N ASP A 332 0.89 13.19 31.34
CA ASP A 332 1.96 13.86 32.07
C ASP A 332 3.03 14.38 31.11
N THR A 333 3.44 13.55 30.15
CA THR A 333 4.34 13.94 29.08
C THR A 333 3.80 13.54 27.71
N ILE A 334 3.91 14.44 26.74
CA ILE A 334 3.70 14.15 25.31
C ILE A 334 5.07 14.21 24.63
N VAL A 335 5.32 13.23 23.76
CA VAL A 335 6.52 13.11 22.92
C VAL A 335 6.08 13.17 21.45
N ALA A 336 6.76 13.95 20.61
CA ALA A 336 6.53 14.04 19.19
C ALA A 336 7.86 14.28 18.45
N PHE A 337 8.48 13.21 17.98
CA PHE A 337 9.83 13.25 17.41
C PHE A 337 9.79 13.08 15.89
N GLU A 338 10.29 14.08 15.15
CA GLU A 338 10.33 14.10 13.68
C GLU A 338 8.97 13.77 13.07
N VAL A 339 7.94 14.49 13.53
CA VAL A 339 6.55 14.28 13.06
C VAL A 339 5.81 15.59 12.80
N ILE A 340 6.17 16.67 13.50
CA ILE A 340 5.48 17.96 13.40
C ILE A 340 5.63 18.56 12.00
N GLU A 341 6.79 18.43 11.39
CA GLU A 341 7.12 18.89 10.05
C GLU A 341 6.35 18.17 8.94
N HIS A 342 5.85 16.96 9.21
CA HIS A 342 5.05 16.16 8.27
C HIS A 342 3.57 16.53 8.25
N LEU A 343 3.09 17.34 9.20
CA LEU A 343 1.69 17.71 9.34
C LEU A 343 1.43 19.09 8.75
N ASP A 344 0.39 19.25 7.91
CA ASP A 344 0.01 20.55 7.37
C ASP A 344 -0.30 21.60 8.47
N ASN A 345 -0.82 21.12 9.61
CA ASN A 345 -1.16 21.94 10.78
C ASN A 345 -0.26 21.62 12.00
N GLY A 346 0.98 21.21 11.79
CA GLY A 346 1.87 20.73 12.87
C GLY A 346 2.03 21.70 14.02
N LEU A 347 2.16 23.00 13.76
CA LEU A 347 2.27 24.01 14.83
C LEU A 347 0.96 24.17 15.62
N GLU A 348 -0.21 23.99 15.01
CA GLU A 348 -1.50 23.99 15.73
C GLU A 348 -1.62 22.74 16.63
N ILE A 349 -1.08 21.60 16.18
CA ILE A 349 -1.00 20.37 16.99
C ILE A 349 -0.10 20.59 18.21
N VAL A 350 1.02 21.31 18.08
CA VAL A 350 1.87 21.69 19.23
C VAL A 350 1.05 22.49 20.27
N GLU A 351 0.28 23.47 19.83
CA GLU A 351 -0.57 24.25 20.73
C GLU A 351 -1.73 23.43 21.33
N LYS A 352 -2.26 22.46 20.60
CA LYS A 352 -3.21 21.45 21.12
C LYS A 352 -2.55 20.63 22.23
N PHE A 353 -1.34 20.13 22.01
CA PHE A 353 -0.62 19.30 22.98
C PHE A 353 -0.34 20.00 24.31
N LYS A 354 0.02 21.29 24.28
CA LYS A 354 0.20 22.11 25.50
C LYS A 354 -1.02 22.11 26.43
N LYS A 355 -2.23 21.96 25.87
CA LYS A 355 -3.49 21.91 26.64
C LYS A 355 -3.75 20.52 27.25
N HIS A 356 -3.03 19.49 26.79
CA HIS A 356 -3.27 18.10 27.14
C HIS A 356 -2.10 17.44 27.88
N CYS A 357 -1.04 18.20 28.24
CA CYS A 357 0.08 17.65 28.99
C CYS A 357 0.69 18.65 29.96
N LYS A 358 1.47 18.14 30.91
CA LYS A 358 2.31 18.93 31.82
C LYS A 358 3.69 19.21 31.20
N ARG A 359 4.17 18.32 30.34
CA ARG A 359 5.44 18.45 29.61
C ARG A 359 5.29 17.99 28.17
N LEU A 360 5.90 18.76 27.27
CA LEU A 360 5.93 18.45 25.84
C LEU A 360 7.39 18.39 25.37
N LEU A 361 7.74 17.27 24.76
CA LEU A 361 9.07 17.00 24.19
C LEU A 361 8.93 16.79 22.69
N ILE A 362 9.58 17.65 21.90
CA ILE A 362 9.48 17.63 20.43
C ILE A 362 10.89 17.58 19.84
N THR A 363 11.06 16.92 18.71
CA THR A 363 12.21 17.13 17.83
C THR A 363 11.75 17.48 16.42
N VAL A 364 12.48 18.39 15.78
CA VAL A 364 12.25 18.79 14.38
C VAL A 364 13.58 19.13 13.71
N PRO A 365 13.72 18.96 12.38
CA PRO A 365 14.87 19.45 11.64
C PRO A 365 14.96 20.98 11.72
N MET A 366 16.10 21.51 12.15
CA MET A 366 16.29 22.96 12.30
C MET A 366 16.67 23.61 10.97
N ASN A 367 15.94 24.67 10.58
CA ASN A 367 16.22 25.51 9.40
C ASN A 367 16.29 24.71 8.07
N GLU A 368 15.59 23.60 7.99
CA GLU A 368 15.57 22.77 6.79
C GLU A 368 15.06 23.53 5.58
N PRO A 369 15.81 23.58 4.44
CA PRO A 369 15.33 24.16 3.21
C PRO A 369 14.20 23.32 2.56
N PRO A 370 13.26 23.94 1.84
CA PRO A 370 12.22 23.19 1.13
C PRO A 370 12.80 22.10 0.21
N GLY A 371 12.29 20.89 0.32
CA GLY A 371 12.66 19.74 -0.50
C GLY A 371 13.99 19.06 -0.13
N PHE A 372 14.68 19.47 0.93
CA PHE A 372 15.95 18.87 1.34
C PHE A 372 15.78 17.38 1.72
N TRP A 373 14.80 17.05 2.57
CA TRP A 373 14.45 15.68 2.94
C TRP A 373 13.30 15.09 2.09
N GLY A 374 13.00 15.71 0.94
CA GLY A 374 11.97 15.22 0.02
C GLY A 374 10.60 15.87 0.19
N PRO A 375 9.55 15.34 -0.48
CA PRO A 375 8.23 15.99 -0.55
C PRO A 375 7.35 15.78 0.70
N HIS A 376 7.84 15.02 1.69
CA HIS A 376 7.02 14.58 2.83
C HIS A 376 6.96 15.62 3.94
N HIS A 377 7.98 16.48 4.08
CA HIS A 377 7.94 17.59 4.99
C HIS A 377 7.02 18.69 4.44
N LYS A 378 6.01 19.05 5.22
CA LYS A 378 5.00 20.09 4.88
C LYS A 378 5.41 21.44 5.42
N ILE A 379 6.12 21.47 6.56
CA ILE A 379 6.59 22.67 7.19
C ILE A 379 8.13 22.69 7.14
N HIS A 380 8.69 23.75 6.53
CA HIS A 380 10.12 23.92 6.37
C HIS A 380 10.64 25.11 7.20
N GLY A 381 11.94 25.16 7.44
CA GLY A 381 12.60 26.27 8.11
C GLY A 381 12.23 26.44 9.57
N LEU A 382 11.79 25.34 10.23
CA LEU A 382 11.50 25.37 11.66
C LEU A 382 12.72 25.78 12.48
N ASN A 383 12.51 26.66 13.45
CA ASN A 383 13.54 27.14 14.39
C ASN A 383 12.89 27.61 15.69
N GLU A 384 13.67 28.12 16.63
CA GLU A 384 13.24 28.48 17.98
C GLU A 384 12.07 29.49 17.99
N ARG A 385 11.94 30.33 16.97
CA ARG A 385 10.87 31.34 16.88
C ARG A 385 9.49 30.74 16.72
N HIS A 386 9.42 29.51 16.21
CA HIS A 386 8.17 28.77 16.00
C HIS A 386 7.68 28.08 17.29
N PHE A 387 8.53 28.00 18.33
CA PHE A 387 8.23 27.32 19.59
C PHE A 387 8.38 28.25 20.80
N PRO A 388 7.54 29.28 20.94
CA PRO A 388 7.63 30.23 22.03
C PRO A 388 7.40 29.52 23.39
N GLY A 389 8.28 29.84 24.37
CA GLY A 389 8.23 29.28 25.72
C GLY A 389 8.84 27.87 25.85
N PHE A 390 9.54 27.38 24.85
CA PHE A 390 10.31 26.16 24.92
C PHE A 390 11.77 26.46 25.33
N GLU A 391 12.43 25.46 25.91
CA GLU A 391 13.86 25.36 26.07
C GLU A 391 14.41 24.47 24.95
N PHE A 392 15.65 24.74 24.50
CA PHE A 392 16.24 24.10 23.34
C PHE A 392 17.57 23.42 23.62
N ASN A 393 17.78 22.27 22.96
CA ASN A 393 19.08 21.64 22.77
C ASN A 393 19.14 21.19 21.28
N TYR A 394 20.31 20.76 20.83
CA TYR A 394 20.54 20.38 19.43
C TYR A 394 21.29 19.05 19.37
N ILE A 395 20.96 18.20 18.43
CA ILE A 395 21.66 16.93 18.14
C ILE A 395 22.21 17.00 16.72
N ASN A 396 23.50 16.65 16.56
CA ASN A 396 24.13 16.50 15.25
C ASN A 396 23.91 15.09 14.65
N GLU A 397 24.40 14.88 13.43
CA GLU A 397 24.31 13.58 12.74
C GLU A 397 24.99 12.43 13.48
N HIS A 398 25.97 12.73 14.34
CA HIS A 398 26.68 11.72 15.15
C HIS A 398 25.99 11.40 16.49
N GLY A 399 24.87 12.07 16.77
CA GLY A 399 24.13 11.89 18.03
C GLY A 399 24.73 12.65 19.22
N GLU A 400 25.55 13.67 18.98
CA GLU A 400 26.08 14.52 20.04
C GLU A 400 25.12 15.65 20.33
N ILE A 401 24.86 15.90 21.63
CA ILE A 401 23.95 16.95 22.11
C ILE A 401 24.71 18.18 22.53
N SER A 402 24.19 19.38 22.21
CA SER A 402 24.76 20.68 22.58
C SER A 402 23.65 21.67 22.92
N ASP A 403 24.04 22.75 23.66
CA ASP A 403 23.14 23.85 24.02
C ASP A 403 23.07 24.94 22.93
N VAL A 404 23.86 24.82 21.89
CA VAL A 404 23.90 25.72 20.75
C VAL A 404 23.86 24.93 19.43
N PRO A 405 23.24 25.45 18.36
CA PRO A 405 23.31 24.83 17.06
C PRO A 405 24.76 24.64 16.60
N GLN A 406 25.06 23.49 16.03
CA GLN A 406 26.37 23.23 15.43
C GLN A 406 26.39 23.70 13.97
N ASP A 407 27.60 23.96 13.46
CA ASP A 407 27.76 24.34 12.05
C ASP A 407 27.27 23.24 11.12
N ILE A 408 26.55 23.66 10.06
CA ILE A 408 26.15 22.76 8.98
C ILE A 408 27.36 22.53 8.07
N THR A 409 27.73 21.26 7.92
CA THR A 409 28.81 20.80 7.04
C THR A 409 28.29 19.66 6.17
N PRO A 410 29.03 19.20 5.15
CA PRO A 410 28.66 17.98 4.41
C PRO A 410 28.48 16.75 5.31
N GLU A 411 29.23 16.67 6.43
CA GLU A 411 29.19 15.58 7.40
C GLU A 411 28.10 15.79 8.47
N ASN A 412 27.62 17.02 8.63
CA ASN A 412 26.53 17.40 9.55
C ASN A 412 25.53 18.29 8.80
N PRO A 413 24.76 17.75 7.85
CA PRO A 413 23.92 18.53 6.95
C PRO A 413 22.71 19.18 7.63
N CYS A 414 22.33 18.72 8.83
CA CYS A 414 21.19 19.23 9.56
C CYS A 414 21.35 19.07 11.06
N ASN A 415 20.98 20.10 11.83
CA ASN A 415 20.78 19.98 13.27
C ASN A 415 19.35 19.52 13.55
N LEU A 416 19.20 18.57 14.44
CA LEU A 416 17.93 18.22 15.04
C LEU A 416 17.72 19.10 16.27
N MET A 417 16.72 19.98 16.24
CA MET A 417 16.36 20.81 17.38
C MET A 417 15.47 20.02 18.34
N ILE A 418 15.90 19.91 19.59
CA ILE A 418 15.13 19.33 20.68
C ILE A 418 14.47 20.44 21.46
N CYS A 419 13.14 20.36 21.59
CA CYS A 419 12.31 21.36 22.22
C CYS A 419 11.63 20.78 23.47
N ARG A 420 11.78 21.44 24.62
CA ARG A 420 11.13 21.09 25.88
C ARG A 420 10.25 22.22 26.35
N TRP A 421 8.98 21.95 26.54
CA TRP A 421 8.05 22.86 27.19
C TRP A 421 7.47 22.21 28.44
N THR A 422 7.24 23.03 29.48
CA THR A 422 6.60 22.60 30.73
C THR A 422 5.53 23.61 31.10
N ALA A 423 4.35 23.10 31.49
CA ALA A 423 3.26 23.93 31.98
C ALA A 423 3.68 24.74 33.16
N SER A 424 3.30 26.01 33.24
CA SER A 424 3.41 26.78 34.46
C SER A 424 2.49 26.20 35.54
N GLU A 425 2.96 26.08 36.76
CA GLU A 425 2.18 25.62 37.93
C GLU A 425 0.93 26.49 38.14
#